data_5c0ee7f05806c68fc225c60edd1d0738
#
_entry.id   5c0ee7f05806c68fc225c60edd1d0738
#
_cell.length_a   1.000
_cell.length_b   1.000
_cell.length_c   1.000
_cell.angle_alpha   90.00
_cell.angle_beta   90.00
_cell.angle_gamma   90.00
#
_symmetry.space_group_name_H-M   'P 1'
#
loop_
_entity.id
_entity.type
_entity.pdbx_description
1 polymer ?
#
loop_
_entity_poly.entity_id
_entity_poly.type
_entity_poly.pdbx_seq_one_letter_code
_entity_poly.pdbx_strand_id
1 'polypeptide(L)'
;MDERLSRAPVVAEFAAAVQPVAGVVAFYAGGSLASRDFHPGRSDLDLVAVVDRRPDRSRRAALLRVHRRYDPEHPKLHCAYVPGDDAADPARRHVTWAHRRLLHRPFSGIGRGELQQGAVVVSGPPPETFFPSLDATALAGAARAELRGYWRGAVRRSRVWRPICMSTSG
;
A
#
# COMPACT_ATOMS: atom_id res chain seq x y z
N MET A 1 -7.16 -7.63 -19.37
CA MET A 1 -7.43 -7.01 -18.06
C MET A 1 -7.49 -8.13 -17.04
N ASP A 2 -6.77 -8.01 -15.91
CA ASP A 2 -6.72 -9.06 -14.88
C ASP A 2 -8.11 -9.24 -14.23
N GLU A 3 -8.61 -10.48 -14.16
CA GLU A 3 -9.93 -10.82 -13.60
C GLU A 3 -10.07 -10.35 -12.15
N ARG A 4 -8.98 -10.32 -11.39
CA ARG A 4 -8.99 -9.85 -9.99
C ARG A 4 -9.48 -8.40 -9.85
N LEU A 5 -9.28 -7.54 -10.87
CA LEU A 5 -9.77 -6.16 -10.86
C LEU A 5 -11.30 -6.07 -10.89
N SER A 6 -12.01 -7.07 -11.42
CA SER A 6 -13.49 -7.07 -11.38
C SER A 6 -14.04 -7.12 -9.95
N ARG A 7 -13.29 -7.63 -8.99
CA ARG A 7 -13.65 -7.67 -7.56
C ARG A 7 -13.39 -6.35 -6.83
N ALA A 8 -12.61 -5.44 -7.42
CA ALA A 8 -12.27 -4.13 -6.87
C ALA A 8 -12.16 -3.08 -7.99
N PRO A 9 -13.27 -2.73 -8.68
CA PRO A 9 -13.25 -1.80 -9.82
C PRO A 9 -12.69 -0.43 -9.47
N VAL A 10 -12.86 0.02 -8.23
CA VAL A 10 -12.27 1.25 -7.70
C VAL A 10 -10.75 1.35 -7.89
N VAL A 11 -10.03 0.23 -7.99
CA VAL A 11 -8.57 0.23 -8.21
C VAL A 11 -8.22 0.84 -9.55
N ALA A 12 -8.93 0.48 -10.62
CA ALA A 12 -8.72 1.06 -11.95
C ALA A 12 -9.13 2.53 -12.01
N GLU A 13 -10.25 2.88 -11.39
CA GLU A 13 -10.74 4.26 -11.29
C GLU A 13 -9.75 5.15 -10.53
N PHE A 14 -9.26 4.66 -9.40
CA PHE A 14 -8.28 5.37 -8.58
C PHE A 14 -6.94 5.53 -9.32
N ALA A 15 -6.45 4.48 -10.01
CA ALA A 15 -5.25 4.55 -10.83
C ALA A 15 -5.36 5.63 -11.91
N ALA A 16 -6.50 5.70 -12.61
CA ALA A 16 -6.77 6.75 -13.60
C ALA A 16 -6.81 8.16 -12.96
N ALA A 17 -7.33 8.29 -11.75
CA ALA A 17 -7.40 9.58 -11.05
C ALA A 17 -6.04 10.09 -10.57
N VAL A 18 -5.12 9.21 -10.16
CA VAL A 18 -3.77 9.60 -9.70
C VAL A 18 -2.77 9.78 -10.84
N GLN A 19 -3.00 9.15 -11.99
CA GLN A 19 -2.14 9.22 -13.16
C GLN A 19 -1.71 10.65 -13.51
N PRO A 20 -2.62 11.62 -13.74
CA PRO A 20 -2.27 12.98 -14.20
C PRO A 20 -1.59 13.81 -13.11
N VAL A 21 -1.77 13.48 -11.83
CA VAL A 21 -1.27 14.28 -10.72
C VAL A 21 0.03 13.77 -10.13
N ALA A 22 0.30 12.47 -10.27
CA ALA A 22 1.47 11.82 -9.67
C ALA A 22 2.60 11.53 -10.67
N GLY A 23 2.34 11.53 -11.99
CA GLY A 23 3.31 11.08 -13.00
C GLY A 23 3.58 9.59 -12.85
N VAL A 24 2.49 8.81 -12.81
CA VAL A 24 2.57 7.35 -12.63
C VAL A 24 3.13 6.69 -13.88
N VAL A 25 4.17 5.88 -13.73
CA VAL A 25 4.78 5.08 -14.79
C VAL A 25 4.39 3.60 -14.71
N ALA A 26 4.01 3.13 -13.52
CA ALA A 26 3.41 1.82 -13.32
C ALA A 26 2.50 1.84 -12.09
N PHE A 27 1.46 1.00 -12.11
CA PHE A 27 0.50 0.90 -11.01
C PHE A 27 0.16 -0.57 -10.72
N TYR A 28 0.26 -0.94 -9.43
CA TYR A 28 0.08 -2.31 -8.97
C TYR A 28 -0.90 -2.36 -7.81
N ALA A 29 -1.60 -3.50 -7.69
CA ALA A 29 -2.27 -3.88 -6.45
C ALA A 29 -1.63 -5.14 -5.89
N GLY A 30 -1.35 -5.12 -4.58
CA GLY A 30 -0.79 -6.19 -3.79
C GLY A 30 -1.79 -6.80 -2.82
N GLY A 31 -1.28 -7.34 -1.71
CA GLY A 31 -2.07 -7.82 -0.59
C GLY A 31 -3.14 -8.84 -0.95
N SER A 32 -4.30 -8.74 -0.31
CA SER A 32 -5.41 -9.68 -0.46
C SER A 32 -5.97 -9.74 -1.89
N LEU A 33 -5.90 -8.65 -2.66
CA LEU A 33 -6.34 -8.66 -4.06
C LEU A 33 -5.40 -9.51 -4.92
N ALA A 34 -4.09 -9.40 -4.70
CA ALA A 34 -3.07 -10.18 -5.39
C ALA A 34 -3.19 -11.67 -5.05
N SER A 35 -3.40 -12.02 -3.78
CA SER A 35 -3.55 -13.40 -3.30
C SER A 35 -4.92 -14.03 -3.57
N ARG A 36 -5.85 -13.32 -4.23
CA ARG A 36 -7.23 -13.77 -4.51
C ARG A 36 -8.13 -13.93 -3.27
N ASP A 37 -7.72 -13.37 -2.14
CA ASP A 37 -8.47 -13.40 -0.85
C ASP A 37 -9.09 -12.03 -0.51
N PHE A 38 -9.39 -11.24 -1.52
CA PHE A 38 -10.01 -9.93 -1.34
C PHE A 38 -11.50 -10.05 -1.03
N HIS A 39 -11.91 -9.46 0.09
CA HIS A 39 -13.30 -9.34 0.52
C HIS A 39 -13.73 -7.88 0.54
N PRO A 40 -14.65 -7.43 -0.35
CA PRO A 40 -15.14 -6.06 -0.37
C PRO A 40 -15.66 -5.60 1.01
N GLY A 41 -15.29 -4.39 1.41
CA GLY A 41 -15.67 -3.79 2.71
C GLY A 41 -14.89 -4.32 3.92
N ARG A 42 -14.17 -5.45 3.81
CA ARG A 42 -13.36 -6.04 4.89
C ARG A 42 -11.87 -5.90 4.67
N SER A 43 -11.41 -6.24 3.47
CA SER A 43 -9.98 -6.19 3.12
C SER A 43 -9.52 -4.76 2.85
N ASP A 44 -8.25 -4.50 3.15
CA ASP A 44 -7.57 -3.30 2.70
C ASP A 44 -7.25 -3.41 1.20
N LEU A 45 -7.14 -2.28 0.51
CA LEU A 45 -6.61 -2.18 -0.85
C LEU A 45 -5.17 -1.66 -0.75
N ASP A 46 -4.20 -2.53 -1.00
CA ASP A 46 -2.77 -2.22 -0.93
C ASP A 46 -2.24 -1.91 -2.32
N LEU A 47 -2.09 -0.62 -2.62
CA LEU A 47 -1.73 -0.12 -3.93
C LEU A 47 -0.31 0.45 -3.93
N VAL A 48 0.37 0.31 -5.07
CA VAL A 48 1.69 0.88 -5.30
C VAL A 48 1.71 1.58 -6.65
N ALA A 49 1.98 2.88 -6.61
CA ALA A 49 2.23 3.69 -7.79
C ALA A 49 3.73 3.93 -7.93
N VAL A 50 4.35 3.41 -8.96
CA VAL A 50 5.70 3.84 -9.35
C VAL A 50 5.56 5.16 -10.09
N VAL A 51 6.31 6.18 -9.68
CA VAL A 51 6.20 7.54 -10.20
C VAL A 51 7.51 8.01 -10.83
N ASP A 52 7.41 8.93 -11.78
CA ASP A 52 8.54 9.48 -12.54
C ASP A 52 9.58 10.18 -11.64
N ARG A 53 9.13 10.79 -10.56
CA ARG A 53 9.97 11.48 -9.57
C ARG A 53 9.27 11.60 -8.22
N ARG A 54 10.03 11.93 -7.19
CA ARG A 54 9.49 12.16 -5.85
C ARG A 54 8.42 13.26 -5.86
N PRO A 55 7.20 13.01 -5.32
CA PRO A 55 6.15 14.01 -5.25
C PRO A 55 6.59 15.24 -4.45
N ASP A 56 6.66 16.39 -5.11
CA ASP A 56 6.88 17.69 -4.50
C ASP A 56 5.65 18.20 -3.72
N ARG A 57 5.70 19.42 -3.18
CA ARG A 57 4.60 19.99 -2.41
C ARG A 57 3.30 20.09 -3.20
N SER A 58 3.39 20.47 -4.48
CA SER A 58 2.22 20.61 -5.36
C SER A 58 1.58 19.25 -5.65
N ARG A 59 2.38 18.27 -6.06
CA ARG A 59 1.91 16.90 -6.30
C ARG A 59 1.31 16.28 -5.03
N ARG A 60 1.93 16.47 -3.86
CA ARG A 60 1.37 15.99 -2.59
C ARG A 60 0.02 16.61 -2.25
N ALA A 61 -0.15 17.93 -2.52
CA ALA A 61 -1.44 18.58 -2.33
C ALA A 61 -2.51 18.05 -3.29
N ALA A 62 -2.13 17.76 -4.55
CA ALA A 62 -3.02 17.15 -5.52
C ALA A 62 -3.40 15.71 -5.13
N LEU A 63 -2.43 14.90 -4.75
CA LEU A 63 -2.67 13.53 -4.23
C LEU A 63 -3.60 13.53 -3.01
N LEU A 64 -3.40 14.46 -2.08
CA LEU A 64 -4.28 14.59 -0.91
C LEU A 64 -5.74 14.86 -1.33
N ARG A 65 -5.98 15.71 -2.35
CA ARG A 65 -7.34 15.94 -2.86
C ARG A 65 -7.94 14.67 -3.49
N VAL A 66 -7.17 13.96 -4.30
CA VAL A 66 -7.64 12.69 -4.90
C VAL A 66 -8.00 11.71 -3.79
N HIS A 67 -7.10 11.42 -2.86
CA HIS A 67 -7.38 10.48 -1.78
C HIS A 67 -8.61 10.86 -0.95
N ARG A 68 -8.78 12.13 -0.61
CA ARG A 68 -9.95 12.61 0.15
C ARG A 68 -11.27 12.40 -0.59
N ARG A 69 -11.26 12.37 -1.93
CA ARG A 69 -12.44 12.08 -2.73
C ARG A 69 -12.85 10.61 -2.61
N TYR A 70 -11.89 9.69 -2.53
CA TYR A 70 -12.14 8.24 -2.43
C TYR A 70 -12.33 7.75 -1.00
N ASP A 71 -11.77 8.44 0.00
CA ASP A 71 -11.76 8.02 1.40
C ASP A 71 -13.13 7.76 2.03
N PRO A 72 -14.22 8.52 1.75
CA PRO A 72 -15.52 8.23 2.33
C PRO A 72 -16.07 6.84 1.99
N GLU A 73 -15.86 6.38 0.75
CA GLU A 73 -16.34 5.09 0.25
C GLU A 73 -15.31 3.97 0.40
N HIS A 74 -14.02 4.35 0.42
CA HIS A 74 -12.89 3.42 0.45
C HIS A 74 -11.87 3.79 1.53
N PRO A 75 -12.26 3.80 2.83
CA PRO A 75 -11.38 4.24 3.93
C PRO A 75 -10.16 3.33 4.16
N LYS A 76 -10.19 2.13 3.58
CA LYS A 76 -9.12 1.14 3.64
C LYS A 76 -8.24 1.10 2.38
N LEU A 77 -8.31 2.13 1.53
CA LEU A 77 -7.43 2.28 0.39
C LEU A 77 -6.08 2.85 0.86
N HIS A 78 -5.03 2.09 0.69
CA HIS A 78 -3.64 2.47 0.95
C HIS A 78 -2.89 2.59 -0.39
N CYS A 79 -2.01 3.59 -0.53
CA CYS A 79 -1.21 3.73 -1.74
C CYS A 79 0.18 4.31 -1.43
N ALA A 80 1.22 3.58 -1.81
CA ALA A 80 2.60 4.05 -1.78
C ALA A 80 2.99 4.66 -3.13
N TYR A 81 3.63 5.84 -3.12
CA TYR A 81 4.14 6.54 -4.29
C TYR A 81 5.65 6.43 -4.31
N VAL A 82 6.17 5.48 -5.05
CA VAL A 82 7.59 5.09 -5.07
C VAL A 82 8.25 5.65 -6.33
N PRO A 83 9.21 6.59 -6.23
CA PRO A 83 9.99 7.00 -7.40
C PRO A 83 10.74 5.80 -7.99
N GLY A 84 10.72 5.65 -9.32
CA GLY A 84 11.38 4.52 -9.98
C GLY A 84 12.85 4.37 -9.58
N ASP A 85 13.59 5.47 -9.53
CA ASP A 85 15.01 5.49 -9.14
C ASP A 85 15.26 5.10 -7.67
N ASP A 86 14.27 5.30 -6.79
CA ASP A 86 14.36 4.94 -5.37
C ASP A 86 13.82 3.52 -5.09
N ALA A 87 13.19 2.87 -6.07
CA ALA A 87 12.43 1.62 -5.86
C ALA A 87 13.32 0.45 -5.42
N ALA A 88 14.59 0.43 -5.83
CA ALA A 88 15.54 -0.62 -5.46
C ALA A 88 15.98 -0.52 -3.98
N ASP A 89 15.96 0.65 -3.36
CA ASP A 89 16.42 0.85 -1.99
C ASP A 89 15.29 0.63 -0.96
N PRO A 90 15.35 -0.45 -0.13
CA PRO A 90 14.31 -0.75 0.85
C PRO A 90 14.27 0.24 2.03
N ALA A 91 15.32 1.03 2.25
CA ALA A 91 15.38 2.01 3.34
C ALA A 91 14.78 3.36 2.95
N ARG A 92 14.60 3.63 1.66
CA ARG A 92 14.04 4.89 1.17
C ARG A 92 12.60 5.08 1.66
N ARG A 93 12.33 6.29 2.12
CA ARG A 93 11.00 6.67 2.59
C ARG A 93 10.24 7.37 1.46
N HIS A 94 9.03 6.90 1.21
CA HIS A 94 8.15 7.36 0.14
C HIS A 94 6.89 8.01 0.69
N VAL A 95 6.29 8.88 -0.09
CA VAL A 95 4.94 9.39 0.19
C VAL A 95 3.98 8.19 0.15
N THR A 96 3.21 8.01 1.21
CA THR A 96 2.24 6.92 1.31
C THR A 96 0.95 7.45 1.90
N TRP A 97 -0.18 7.17 1.27
CA TRP A 97 -1.49 7.34 1.88
C TRP A 97 -1.84 6.12 2.72
N ALA A 98 -2.06 6.32 3.99
CA ALA A 98 -2.57 5.30 4.89
C ALA A 98 -3.20 5.97 6.11
N HIS A 99 -4.19 5.34 6.71
CA HIS A 99 -4.89 5.86 7.89
C HIS A 99 -5.39 7.30 7.68
N ARG A 100 -5.94 7.59 6.49
CA ARG A 100 -6.55 8.88 6.09
C ARG A 100 -5.57 10.07 6.06
N ARG A 101 -4.27 9.84 5.85
CA ARG A 101 -3.24 10.88 5.76
C ARG A 101 -2.07 10.48 4.88
N LEU A 102 -1.36 11.48 4.38
CA LEU A 102 -0.08 11.28 3.70
C LEU A 102 1.05 11.18 4.74
N LEU A 103 1.76 10.09 4.71
CA LEU A 103 2.89 9.76 5.57
C LEU A 103 4.15 9.60 4.74
N HIS A 104 5.33 9.66 5.37
CA HIS A 104 6.59 9.22 4.77
C HIS A 104 7.05 7.95 5.48
N ARG A 105 7.07 6.84 4.76
CA ARG A 105 7.53 5.54 5.29
C ARG A 105 8.24 4.72 4.21
N PRO A 106 9.13 3.78 4.56
CA PRO A 106 9.66 2.82 3.61
C PRO A 106 8.53 2.00 2.98
N PHE A 107 8.71 1.59 1.73
CA PHE A 107 7.90 0.52 1.17
C PHE A 107 8.46 -0.81 1.66
N SER A 108 7.68 -1.55 2.43
CA SER A 108 8.19 -2.67 3.23
C SER A 108 8.70 -3.83 2.39
N GLY A 109 9.61 -4.62 2.98
CA GLY A 109 10.08 -5.85 2.34
C GLY A 109 8.97 -6.88 2.13
N ILE A 110 7.94 -6.90 3.01
CA ILE A 110 6.75 -7.74 2.81
C ILE A 110 5.99 -7.25 1.59
N GLY A 111 5.67 -5.97 1.49
CA GLY A 111 4.97 -5.41 0.32
C GLY A 111 5.73 -5.66 -1.00
N ARG A 112 7.06 -5.62 -0.97
CA ARG A 112 7.90 -5.97 -2.13
C ARG A 112 7.76 -7.45 -2.49
N GLY A 113 7.80 -8.35 -1.50
CA GLY A 113 7.59 -9.78 -1.69
C GLY A 113 6.20 -10.12 -2.22
N GLU A 114 5.16 -9.44 -1.76
CA GLU A 114 3.79 -9.58 -2.27
C GLU A 114 3.69 -9.17 -3.74
N LEU A 115 4.35 -8.08 -4.15
CA LEU A 115 4.40 -7.69 -5.56
C LEU A 115 5.07 -8.76 -6.44
N GLN A 116 6.15 -9.38 -5.95
CA GLN A 116 6.84 -10.45 -6.69
C GLN A 116 6.01 -11.73 -6.80
N GLN A 117 5.25 -12.08 -5.76
CA GLN A 117 4.48 -13.34 -5.72
C GLN A 117 3.22 -13.32 -6.57
N GLY A 118 2.72 -12.16 -6.97
CA GLY A 118 1.53 -12.13 -7.79
C GLY A 118 0.80 -10.80 -7.88
N ALA A 119 1.51 -9.69 -7.94
CA ALA A 119 0.90 -8.38 -8.13
C ALA A 119 -0.14 -8.37 -9.25
N VAL A 120 -1.21 -7.62 -9.04
CA VAL A 120 -2.13 -7.25 -10.12
C VAL A 120 -1.52 -6.03 -10.81
N VAL A 121 -1.06 -6.21 -12.04
CA VAL A 121 -0.57 -5.09 -12.87
C VAL A 121 -1.78 -4.34 -13.42
N VAL A 122 -2.01 -3.13 -12.92
CA VAL A 122 -3.09 -2.25 -13.40
C VAL A 122 -2.64 -1.47 -14.62
N SER A 123 -1.38 -0.97 -14.59
CA SER A 123 -0.75 -0.31 -15.74
C SER A 123 0.78 -0.34 -15.63
N GLY A 124 1.45 -0.16 -16.78
CA GLY A 124 2.90 -0.10 -16.87
C GLY A 124 3.59 -1.47 -16.94
N PRO A 125 4.94 -1.49 -16.88
CA PRO A 125 5.72 -2.73 -16.91
C PRO A 125 5.56 -3.53 -15.60
N PRO A 126 5.97 -4.82 -15.57
CA PRO A 126 5.85 -5.67 -14.39
C PRO A 126 6.74 -5.19 -13.23
N PRO A 127 6.41 -5.56 -11.98
CA PRO A 127 7.10 -5.06 -10.77
C PRO A 127 8.61 -5.28 -10.77
N GLU A 128 9.10 -6.36 -11.37
CA GLU A 128 10.51 -6.72 -11.44
C GLU A 128 11.36 -5.67 -12.17
N THR A 129 10.72 -4.84 -12.99
CA THR A 129 11.39 -3.71 -13.66
C THR A 129 11.93 -2.69 -12.68
N PHE A 130 11.26 -2.51 -11.53
CA PHE A 130 11.59 -1.48 -10.54
C PHE A 130 12.08 -2.07 -9.21
N PHE A 131 11.52 -3.20 -8.80
CA PHE A 131 11.78 -3.80 -7.50
C PHE A 131 12.65 -5.05 -7.69
N PRO A 132 13.91 -5.03 -7.20
CA PRO A 132 14.76 -6.23 -7.21
C PRO A 132 14.11 -7.40 -6.50
N SER A 133 14.35 -8.59 -7.03
CA SER A 133 13.85 -9.83 -6.44
C SER A 133 14.41 -10.03 -5.04
N LEU A 134 13.53 -10.42 -4.13
CA LEU A 134 13.89 -10.85 -2.78
C LEU A 134 13.95 -12.38 -2.75
N ASP A 135 15.06 -12.94 -2.31
CA ASP A 135 15.14 -14.37 -2.02
C ASP A 135 14.37 -14.72 -0.73
N ALA A 136 14.17 -16.01 -0.48
CA ALA A 136 13.44 -16.48 0.69
C ALA A 136 14.06 -16.01 2.02
N THR A 137 15.37 -15.83 2.08
CA THR A 137 16.09 -15.38 3.28
C THR A 137 15.82 -13.91 3.53
N ALA A 138 15.92 -13.08 2.50
CA ALA A 138 15.62 -11.64 2.56
C ALA A 138 14.15 -11.41 2.93
N LEU A 139 13.21 -12.15 2.33
CA LEU A 139 11.79 -12.06 2.63
C LEU A 139 11.49 -12.45 4.08
N ALA A 140 12.06 -13.56 4.57
CA ALA A 140 11.93 -13.98 5.96
C ALA A 140 12.56 -12.96 6.94
N GLY A 141 13.66 -12.33 6.55
CA GLY A 141 14.28 -11.22 7.29
C GLY A 141 13.36 -10.01 7.39
N ALA A 142 12.75 -9.60 6.29
CA ALA A 142 11.78 -8.51 6.24
C ALA A 142 10.55 -8.78 7.11
N ALA A 143 9.98 -9.99 7.03
CA ALA A 143 8.85 -10.40 7.85
C ALA A 143 9.17 -10.35 9.35
N ARG A 144 10.34 -10.86 9.76
CA ARG A 144 10.79 -10.76 11.16
C ARG A 144 11.00 -9.32 11.63
N ALA A 145 11.52 -8.46 10.77
CA ALA A 145 11.71 -7.05 11.09
C ALA A 145 10.38 -6.34 11.31
N GLU A 146 9.37 -6.57 10.47
CA GLU A 146 8.02 -6.00 10.67
C GLU A 146 7.34 -6.53 11.92
N LEU A 147 7.42 -7.83 12.21
CA LEU A 147 6.88 -8.41 13.44
C LEU A 147 7.49 -7.77 14.69
N ARG A 148 8.80 -7.58 14.71
CA ARG A 148 9.50 -6.96 15.85
C ARG A 148 9.25 -5.46 15.97
N GLY A 149 9.07 -4.75 14.87
CA GLY A 149 8.85 -3.32 14.82
C GLY A 149 7.37 -2.95 14.93
N TYR A 150 6.69 -2.94 13.80
CA TYR A 150 5.32 -2.43 13.70
C TYR A 150 4.30 -3.24 14.52
N TRP A 151 4.25 -4.56 14.33
CA TRP A 151 3.24 -5.41 14.96
C TRP A 151 3.39 -5.50 16.47
N ARG A 152 4.61 -5.59 16.98
CA ARG A 152 4.86 -5.59 18.43
C ARG A 152 4.38 -4.27 19.08
N GLY A 153 4.60 -3.14 18.41
CA GLY A 153 4.10 -1.84 18.84
C GLY A 153 2.57 -1.74 18.76
N ALA A 154 1.95 -2.28 17.71
CA ALA A 154 0.50 -2.29 17.54
C ALA A 154 -0.20 -3.13 18.64
N VAL A 155 0.30 -4.34 18.90
CA VAL A 155 -0.24 -5.23 19.95
C VAL A 155 -0.10 -4.61 21.35
N ARG A 156 1.01 -3.95 21.66
CA ARG A 156 1.17 -3.25 22.94
C ARG A 156 0.14 -2.14 23.12
N ARG A 157 -0.12 -1.36 22.07
CA ARG A 157 -1.14 -0.29 22.10
C ARG A 157 -2.56 -0.85 22.24
N SER A 158 -2.89 -1.95 21.55
CA SER A 158 -4.23 -2.56 21.65
C SER A 158 -4.53 -3.13 23.04
N ARG A 159 -3.53 -3.60 23.77
CA ARG A 159 -3.70 -4.08 25.16
C ARG A 159 -4.02 -2.99 26.16
N VAL A 160 -3.61 -1.75 25.90
CA VAL A 160 -3.91 -0.59 26.78
C VAL A 160 -5.38 -0.17 26.68
N TRP A 161 -6.09 -0.51 25.58
CA TRP A 161 -7.49 -0.11 25.33
C TRP A 161 -8.54 -1.17 25.75
N ARG A 162 -8.15 -2.31 26.32
CA ARG A 162 -9.07 -3.42 26.65
C ARG A 162 -9.74 -3.42 28.02
N PRO A 163 -9.45 -2.57 29.02
CA PRO A 163 -10.14 -2.65 30.31
C PRO A 163 -11.52 -2.01 30.40
N ILE A 164 -12.02 -1.29 29.39
CA ILE A 164 -13.20 -0.42 29.56
C ILE A 164 -14.53 -1.08 29.13
N CYS A 165 -14.52 -2.26 28.52
CA CYS A 165 -15.74 -2.90 28.01
C CYS A 165 -16.22 -4.18 28.74
N MET A 166 -15.82 -4.40 29.97
CA MET A 166 -16.39 -5.51 30.78
C MET A 166 -16.79 -5.05 32.16
N SER A 167 -17.82 -4.21 32.22
CA SER A 167 -18.55 -3.97 33.48
C SER A 167 -19.89 -3.35 33.12
N THR A 168 -20.86 -4.20 32.78
CA THR A 168 -22.30 -4.03 33.10
C THR A 168 -23.04 -5.27 32.66
N SER A 169 -23.25 -6.18 33.56
CA SER A 169 -24.41 -7.04 33.61
C SER A 169 -24.56 -7.46 35.05
N GLY A 170 -25.32 -6.66 35.81
CA GLY A 170 -26.07 -7.08 36.94
C GLY A 170 -27.52 -7.09 36.54
#